data_e0abd56a3561e4213c812510c8a92b9b
#
_entry.id   e0abd56a3561e4213c812510c8a92b9b
#
_cell.length_a   1.000
_cell.length_b   1.000
_cell.length_c   1.000
_cell.angle_alpha   90.00
_cell.angle_beta   90.00
_cell.angle_gamma   90.00
#
_symmetry.space_group_name_H-M   'P 1'
#
loop_
_entity.id
_entity.type
_entity.pdbx_description
1 polymer ?
#
loop_
_entity_poly.entity_id
_entity_poly.type
_entity_poly.pdbx_seq_one_letter_code
_entity_poly.pdbx_strand_id
1 'polypeptide(L)'
;MKILAISDTPSKALWDYCSRERLAGVDLILSCGDLPKKYLEYLTNFTAAPILYVHGNHDGSYRTEGEPGGCICVDDQVYVWKGLRIMGLGGSIRYNREETFQYTEREMRRRMRRLWFKAHRAGGIDLLLTHSPAAGLNDGDDRAHKGFACFNDLLEEYQPKWFVHGHVHLSYNANLPRVCTHGQTTVINATERYTFEIPDPDPVARKRFFWNDPAFPTKN
;
A
#
# COMPACT_ATOMS: atom_id res chain seq x y z
N MET A 1 15.24 7.28 3.98
CA MET A 1 14.14 7.55 3.01
C MET A 1 12.90 7.94 3.79
N LYS A 2 12.35 9.15 3.54
CA LYS A 2 11.14 9.67 4.22
C LYS A 2 9.91 9.42 3.36
N ILE A 3 8.92 8.73 3.92
CA ILE A 3 7.69 8.32 3.23
C ILE A 3 6.49 9.03 3.83
N LEU A 4 5.63 9.59 2.99
CA LEU A 4 4.32 10.11 3.36
C LEU A 4 3.26 9.11 2.89
N ALA A 5 2.52 8.51 3.82
CA ALA A 5 1.35 7.69 3.53
C ALA A 5 0.07 8.52 3.69
N ILE A 6 -0.89 8.35 2.76
CA ILE A 6 -2.18 9.05 2.74
C ILE A 6 -3.29 8.08 2.37
N SER A 7 -4.49 8.26 2.91
CA SER A 7 -5.67 7.43 2.61
C SER A 7 -6.97 8.07 3.06
N ASP A 8 -8.07 7.67 2.43
CA ASP A 8 -9.49 7.84 2.81
C ASP A 8 -9.97 9.29 2.88
N THR A 9 -9.23 10.15 3.56
CA THR A 9 -9.64 11.54 3.77
C THR A 9 -8.52 12.48 3.32
N PRO A 10 -8.79 13.40 2.38
CA PRO A 10 -7.82 14.44 2.03
C PRO A 10 -7.41 15.24 3.26
N SER A 11 -6.13 15.28 3.55
CA SER A 11 -5.62 16.08 4.66
C SER A 11 -5.77 17.57 4.37
N LYS A 12 -6.46 18.31 5.23
CA LYS A 12 -6.59 19.78 5.10
C LYS A 12 -5.24 20.46 5.00
N ALA A 13 -4.24 19.97 5.73
CA ALA A 13 -2.89 20.52 5.69
C ALA A 13 -2.22 20.36 4.31
N LEU A 14 -2.63 19.35 3.54
CA LEU A 14 -2.10 19.06 2.20
C LEU A 14 -3.06 19.46 1.07
N TRP A 15 -4.32 19.79 1.36
CA TRP A 15 -5.31 20.21 0.39
C TRP A 15 -5.46 21.75 0.38
N ASP A 16 -5.75 22.30 1.57
CA ASP A 16 -6.04 23.75 1.68
C ASP A 16 -4.75 24.58 1.86
N TYR A 17 -3.72 23.99 2.46
CA TYR A 17 -2.49 24.66 2.87
C TYR A 17 -1.23 23.96 2.35
N CYS A 18 -1.32 23.28 1.20
CA CYS A 18 -0.16 22.62 0.62
C CYS A 18 0.90 23.65 0.21
N SER A 19 2.13 23.33 0.51
CA SER A 19 3.28 24.07 0.02
C SER A 19 4.46 23.14 -0.21
N ARG A 20 5.45 23.58 -0.98
CA ARG A 20 6.67 22.82 -1.23
C ARG A 20 7.44 22.54 0.07
N GLU A 21 7.38 23.45 1.03
CA GLU A 21 8.04 23.30 2.34
C GLU A 21 7.41 22.18 3.15
N ARG A 22 6.09 21.99 3.07
CA ARG A 22 5.37 20.91 3.78
C ARG A 22 5.72 19.52 3.25
N LEU A 23 6.06 19.43 1.98
CA LEU A 23 6.49 18.20 1.33
C LEU A 23 8.01 18.10 1.18
N ALA A 24 8.77 19.05 1.74
CA ALA A 24 10.22 19.06 1.69
C ALA A 24 10.80 17.81 2.36
N GLY A 25 11.74 17.18 1.66
CA GLY A 25 12.42 15.98 2.12
C GLY A 25 11.57 14.71 2.09
N VAL A 26 10.32 14.77 1.59
CA VAL A 26 9.56 13.54 1.27
C VAL A 26 10.15 12.92 0.02
N ASP A 27 10.57 11.65 0.14
CA ASP A 27 11.15 10.89 -0.97
C ASP A 27 10.10 10.13 -1.77
N LEU A 28 9.01 9.70 -1.12
CA LEU A 28 7.97 8.86 -1.70
C LEU A 28 6.62 9.17 -1.04
N ILE A 29 5.55 9.24 -1.84
CA ILE A 29 4.18 9.29 -1.34
C ILE A 29 3.49 7.97 -1.67
N LEU A 30 2.86 7.35 -0.68
CA LEU A 30 2.05 6.13 -0.81
C LEU A 30 0.59 6.47 -0.54
N SER A 31 -0.28 6.24 -1.52
CA SER A 31 -1.73 6.39 -1.37
C SER A 31 -2.37 5.01 -1.26
N CYS A 32 -3.07 4.78 -0.15
CA CYS A 32 -3.80 3.55 0.11
C CYS A 32 -5.23 3.55 -0.47
N GLY A 33 -5.59 4.51 -1.32
CA GLY A 33 -6.91 4.58 -1.97
C GLY A 33 -7.93 5.43 -1.23
N ASP A 34 -9.13 5.48 -1.79
CA ASP A 34 -10.29 6.28 -1.35
C ASP A 34 -9.98 7.79 -1.24
N LEU A 35 -9.22 8.30 -2.20
CA LEU A 35 -8.89 9.72 -2.29
C LEU A 35 -9.35 10.28 -3.65
N PRO A 36 -9.91 11.51 -3.68
CA PRO A 36 -10.28 12.13 -4.93
C PRO A 36 -9.09 12.22 -5.90
N LYS A 37 -9.32 11.86 -7.17
CA LYS A 37 -8.33 11.98 -8.26
C LYS A 37 -7.64 13.35 -8.25
N LYS A 38 -8.43 14.42 -8.15
CA LYS A 38 -7.95 15.80 -8.13
C LYS A 38 -7.00 16.10 -6.96
N TYR A 39 -7.19 15.40 -5.82
CA TYR A 39 -6.29 15.57 -4.68
C TYR A 39 -4.91 14.98 -4.95
N LEU A 40 -4.85 13.80 -5.54
CA LEU A 40 -3.56 13.19 -5.91
C LEU A 40 -2.85 14.02 -6.99
N GLU A 41 -3.56 14.43 -8.04
CA GLU A 41 -3.03 15.28 -9.10
C GLU A 41 -2.55 16.64 -8.57
N TYR A 42 -3.28 17.22 -7.61
CA TYR A 42 -2.90 18.47 -6.97
C TYR A 42 -1.55 18.36 -6.25
N LEU A 43 -1.32 17.28 -5.51
CA LEU A 43 -0.07 17.06 -4.77
C LEU A 43 1.16 17.00 -5.70
N THR A 44 1.02 16.51 -6.93
CA THR A 44 2.13 16.43 -7.89
C THR A 44 2.72 17.81 -8.24
N ASN A 45 1.97 18.91 -8.03
CA ASN A 45 2.47 20.25 -8.28
C ASN A 45 3.44 20.77 -7.19
N PHE A 46 3.49 20.11 -6.03
CA PHE A 46 4.25 20.60 -4.88
C PHE A 46 5.47 19.74 -4.55
N THR A 47 5.62 18.58 -5.19
CA THR A 47 6.73 17.67 -4.92
C THR A 47 7.23 16.98 -6.19
N ALA A 48 8.52 16.65 -6.21
CA ALA A 48 9.09 15.74 -7.20
C ALA A 48 9.07 14.26 -6.74
N ALA A 49 8.65 14.00 -5.50
CA ALA A 49 8.49 12.65 -4.99
C ALA A 49 7.40 11.91 -5.79
N PRO A 50 7.64 10.70 -6.29
CA PRO A 50 6.59 9.93 -6.97
C PRO A 50 5.45 9.61 -6.00
N ILE A 51 4.24 9.59 -6.54
CA ILE A 51 3.04 9.16 -5.83
C ILE A 51 2.67 7.78 -6.37
N LEU A 52 2.83 6.75 -5.53
CA LEU A 52 2.38 5.40 -5.81
C LEU A 52 1.04 5.18 -5.14
N TYR A 53 0.08 4.57 -5.86
CA TYR A 53 -1.24 4.34 -5.29
C TYR A 53 -1.80 2.97 -5.60
N VAL A 54 -2.72 2.53 -4.75
CA VAL A 54 -3.65 1.43 -4.98
C VAL A 54 -5.08 1.98 -4.91
N HIS A 55 -6.03 1.29 -5.54
CA HIS A 55 -7.42 1.70 -5.48
C HIS A 55 -8.05 1.36 -4.13
N GLY A 56 -8.86 2.26 -3.60
CA GLY A 56 -9.82 1.95 -2.55
C GLY A 56 -11.17 1.50 -3.13
N ASN A 57 -12.10 1.13 -2.28
CA ASN A 57 -13.41 0.65 -2.73
C ASN A 57 -14.35 1.79 -3.19
N HIS A 58 -14.01 3.04 -2.92
CA HIS A 58 -14.75 4.22 -3.42
C HIS A 58 -14.08 4.91 -4.62
N ASP A 59 -12.98 4.37 -5.14
CA ASP A 59 -12.29 4.93 -6.31
C ASP A 59 -12.92 4.51 -7.66
N GLY A 60 -14.17 4.08 -7.65
CA GLY A 60 -14.89 3.64 -8.85
C GLY A 60 -14.97 4.70 -9.96
N SER A 61 -14.95 5.98 -9.61
CA SER A 61 -14.94 7.10 -10.57
C SER A 61 -13.70 7.10 -11.47
N TYR A 62 -12.57 6.55 -11.04
CA TYR A 62 -11.34 6.47 -11.84
C TYR A 62 -11.54 5.67 -13.14
N ARG A 63 -12.51 4.73 -13.17
CA ARG A 63 -12.84 3.99 -14.39
C ARG A 63 -13.44 4.86 -15.48
N THR A 64 -14.16 5.91 -15.13
CA THR A 64 -14.83 6.82 -16.06
C THR A 64 -14.06 8.12 -16.28
N GLU A 65 -13.43 8.63 -15.24
CA GLU A 65 -12.66 9.89 -15.27
C GLU A 65 -11.18 9.68 -15.65
N GLY A 66 -10.74 8.41 -15.72
CA GLY A 66 -9.34 8.02 -15.91
C GLY A 66 -8.54 8.09 -14.60
N GLU A 67 -7.42 7.42 -14.58
CA GLU A 67 -6.52 7.35 -13.44
C GLU A 67 -5.88 8.70 -13.11
N PRO A 68 -5.42 8.94 -11.86
CA PRO A 68 -4.77 10.19 -11.46
C PRO A 68 -3.51 10.50 -12.27
N GLY A 69 -3.51 11.63 -12.97
CA GLY A 69 -2.37 12.07 -13.77
C GLY A 69 -1.13 12.36 -12.92
N GLY A 70 0.04 11.93 -13.41
CA GLY A 70 1.31 12.11 -12.68
C GLY A 70 1.53 11.15 -11.51
N CYS A 71 0.59 10.23 -11.25
CA CYS A 71 0.69 9.19 -10.23
C CYS A 71 0.93 7.82 -10.88
N ILE A 72 1.45 6.87 -10.12
CA ILE A 72 1.79 5.53 -10.60
C ILE A 72 0.89 4.52 -9.88
N CYS A 73 0.01 3.85 -10.65
CA CYS A 73 -0.79 2.76 -10.13
C CYS A 73 0.10 1.53 -9.89
N VAL A 74 0.16 1.07 -8.65
CA VAL A 74 0.87 -0.15 -8.26
C VAL A 74 -0.08 -1.28 -7.86
N ASP A 75 -1.38 -1.08 -8.08
CA ASP A 75 -2.37 -2.12 -7.81
C ASP A 75 -2.14 -3.34 -8.71
N ASP A 76 -2.20 -4.55 -8.14
CA ASP A 76 -1.84 -5.82 -8.80
C ASP A 76 -0.40 -5.84 -9.37
N GLN A 77 0.54 -5.14 -8.71
CA GLN A 77 1.93 -5.09 -9.12
C GLN A 77 2.92 -5.34 -7.98
N VAL A 78 4.11 -5.79 -8.36
CA VAL A 78 5.32 -5.68 -7.53
C VAL A 78 6.19 -4.62 -8.20
N TYR A 79 6.27 -3.46 -7.58
CA TYR A 79 6.97 -2.30 -8.09
C TYR A 79 8.27 -2.08 -7.31
N VAL A 80 9.36 -1.82 -8.02
CA VAL A 80 10.66 -1.57 -7.38
C VAL A 80 11.06 -0.12 -7.59
N TRP A 81 11.12 0.65 -6.50
CA TRP A 81 11.53 2.04 -6.55
C TRP A 81 12.75 2.29 -5.67
N LYS A 82 13.81 2.85 -6.27
CA LYS A 82 15.12 3.02 -5.61
C LYS A 82 15.53 1.81 -4.77
N GLY A 83 15.00 0.67 -5.18
CA GLY A 83 15.27 -0.59 -4.57
C GLY A 83 14.33 -1.04 -3.51
N LEU A 84 13.42 -0.28 -3.04
CA LEU A 84 12.32 -0.71 -2.22
C LEU A 84 11.34 -1.55 -3.08
N ARG A 85 11.09 -2.78 -2.67
CA ARG A 85 10.17 -3.71 -3.35
C ARG A 85 8.80 -3.56 -2.72
N ILE A 86 7.85 -3.02 -3.48
CA ILE A 86 6.50 -2.69 -3.02
C ILE A 86 5.51 -3.61 -3.73
N MET A 87 4.71 -4.38 -2.97
CA MET A 87 3.57 -5.09 -3.50
C MET A 87 2.30 -4.28 -3.24
N GLY A 88 1.54 -3.96 -4.30
CA GLY A 88 0.27 -3.23 -4.22
C GLY A 88 -0.93 -4.13 -4.39
N LEU A 89 -1.93 -4.01 -3.49
CA LEU A 89 -3.21 -4.73 -3.52
C LEU A 89 -4.34 -3.82 -3.01
N GLY A 90 -5.05 -3.19 -3.93
CA GLY A 90 -6.18 -2.31 -3.62
C GLY A 90 -7.49 -3.04 -3.37
N GLY A 91 -8.47 -2.26 -2.90
CA GLY A 91 -9.85 -2.67 -2.66
C GLY A 91 -10.11 -3.26 -1.28
N SER A 92 -11.39 -3.51 -1.01
CA SER A 92 -11.88 -4.02 0.27
C SER A 92 -12.62 -5.36 0.13
N ILE A 93 -12.96 -5.97 1.28
CA ILE A 93 -13.88 -7.10 1.33
C ILE A 93 -15.24 -6.66 0.77
N ARG A 94 -15.86 -7.53 -0.01
CA ARG A 94 -17.17 -7.28 -0.61
C ARG A 94 -18.27 -7.26 0.44
N TYR A 95 -18.80 -6.09 0.69
CA TYR A 95 -19.97 -5.87 1.53
C TYR A 95 -21.17 -5.33 0.74
N ASN A 96 -20.93 -4.69 -0.41
CA ASN A 96 -21.93 -4.19 -1.34
C ASN A 96 -21.67 -4.78 -2.75
N ARG A 97 -22.74 -5.05 -3.53
CA ARG A 97 -22.61 -5.60 -4.89
C ARG A 97 -22.46 -4.52 -5.97
N GLU A 98 -22.80 -3.29 -5.65
CA GLU A 98 -22.83 -2.18 -6.61
C GLU A 98 -21.52 -1.39 -6.67
N GLU A 99 -20.63 -1.56 -5.69
CA GLU A 99 -19.36 -0.84 -5.65
C GLU A 99 -18.23 -1.59 -6.36
N THR A 100 -17.33 -0.82 -6.92
CA THR A 100 -16.12 -1.31 -7.59
C THR A 100 -15.02 -1.63 -6.58
N PHE A 101 -13.97 -2.32 -7.00
CA PHE A 101 -12.82 -2.67 -6.17
C PHE A 101 -13.18 -3.39 -4.85
N GLN A 102 -14.28 -4.14 -4.84
CA GLN A 102 -14.64 -5.01 -3.74
C GLN A 102 -14.47 -6.47 -4.13
N TYR A 103 -13.76 -7.21 -3.30
CA TYR A 103 -13.35 -8.57 -3.59
C TYR A 103 -13.79 -9.55 -2.50
N THR A 104 -14.08 -10.76 -2.89
CA THR A 104 -14.16 -11.88 -1.95
C THR A 104 -12.74 -12.31 -1.57
N GLU A 105 -12.61 -12.99 -0.44
CA GLU A 105 -11.37 -13.61 0.01
C GLU A 105 -10.71 -14.48 -1.10
N ARG A 106 -11.54 -15.23 -1.85
CA ARG A 106 -11.07 -16.07 -2.97
C ARG A 106 -10.52 -15.25 -4.13
N GLU A 107 -11.14 -14.12 -4.46
CA GLU A 107 -10.69 -13.23 -5.53
C GLU A 107 -9.38 -12.54 -5.13
N MET A 108 -9.29 -12.03 -3.89
CA MET A 108 -8.06 -11.43 -3.38
C MET A 108 -6.91 -12.44 -3.35
N ARG A 109 -7.15 -13.65 -2.89
CA ARG A 109 -6.17 -14.74 -2.92
C ARG A 109 -5.69 -15.09 -4.35
N ARG A 110 -6.56 -14.97 -5.37
CA ARG A 110 -6.12 -15.13 -6.78
C ARG A 110 -5.22 -13.97 -7.24
N ARG A 111 -5.52 -12.75 -6.82
CA ARG A 111 -4.68 -11.58 -7.12
C ARG A 111 -3.29 -11.76 -6.51
N MET A 112 -3.21 -12.14 -5.25
CA MET A 112 -1.95 -12.45 -4.56
C MET A 112 -1.13 -13.53 -5.29
N ARG A 113 -1.77 -14.64 -5.70
CA ARG A 113 -1.09 -15.73 -6.43
C ARG A 113 -0.50 -15.27 -7.76
N ARG A 114 -1.13 -14.33 -8.47
CA ARG A 114 -0.57 -13.76 -9.70
C ARG A 114 0.68 -12.92 -9.45
N LEU A 115 0.77 -12.31 -8.26
CA LEU A 115 1.92 -11.51 -7.85
C LEU A 115 3.06 -12.37 -7.30
N TRP A 116 2.77 -13.59 -6.86
CA TRP A 116 3.76 -14.48 -6.25
C TRP A 116 5.03 -14.62 -7.09
N PHE A 117 4.88 -14.91 -8.37
CA PHE A 117 6.03 -15.05 -9.28
C PHE A 117 6.82 -13.74 -9.42
N LYS A 118 6.12 -12.60 -9.49
CA LYS A 118 6.77 -11.28 -9.57
C LYS A 118 7.53 -10.95 -8.29
N ALA A 119 6.93 -11.24 -7.13
CA ALA A 119 7.55 -11.04 -5.82
C ALA A 119 8.81 -11.93 -5.65
N HIS A 120 8.68 -13.20 -5.98
CA HIS A 120 9.79 -14.14 -5.94
C HIS A 120 10.94 -13.70 -6.86
N ARG A 121 10.62 -13.29 -8.08
CA ARG A 121 11.59 -12.78 -9.05
C ARG A 121 12.25 -11.46 -8.60
N ALA A 122 11.56 -10.64 -7.82
CA ALA A 122 12.11 -9.43 -7.20
C ALA A 122 12.97 -9.73 -5.95
N GLY A 123 13.02 -10.98 -5.50
CA GLY A 123 13.72 -11.39 -4.29
C GLY A 123 12.93 -11.08 -3.00
N GLY A 124 11.58 -11.13 -3.07
CA GLY A 124 10.68 -10.82 -1.96
C GLY A 124 10.03 -9.45 -2.06
N ILE A 125 9.40 -9.01 -0.97
CA ILE A 125 8.82 -7.68 -0.82
C ILE A 125 9.32 -7.03 0.47
N ASP A 126 9.54 -5.73 0.44
CA ASP A 126 9.95 -4.94 1.61
C ASP A 126 8.76 -4.20 2.24
N LEU A 127 7.78 -3.81 1.40
CA LEU A 127 6.60 -3.07 1.79
C LEU A 127 5.36 -3.65 1.10
N LEU A 128 4.34 -3.94 1.90
CA LEU A 128 3.00 -4.25 1.43
C LEU A 128 2.17 -2.97 1.48
N LEU A 129 1.63 -2.53 0.34
CA LEU A 129 0.73 -1.39 0.21
C LEU A 129 -0.66 -1.89 -0.14
N THR A 130 -1.64 -1.68 0.74
CA THR A 130 -3.02 -2.09 0.48
C THR A 130 -4.02 -0.99 0.80
N HIS A 131 -5.26 -1.16 0.35
CA HIS A 131 -6.35 -0.35 0.88
C HIS A 131 -6.88 -0.94 2.18
N SER A 132 -7.38 -2.15 2.16
CA SER A 132 -7.86 -2.84 3.37
C SER A 132 -6.74 -3.34 4.27
N PRO A 133 -6.95 -3.42 5.59
CA PRO A 133 -6.06 -4.09 6.53
C PRO A 133 -6.07 -5.62 6.35
N ALA A 134 -5.19 -6.31 7.08
CA ALA A 134 -5.30 -7.75 7.30
C ALA A 134 -6.30 -8.06 8.43
N ALA A 135 -6.95 -9.22 8.37
CA ALA A 135 -7.91 -9.63 9.39
C ALA A 135 -7.23 -9.72 10.77
N GLY A 136 -7.82 -9.04 11.76
CA GLY A 136 -7.29 -8.97 13.13
C GLY A 136 -6.13 -7.98 13.32
N LEU A 137 -5.72 -7.23 12.28
CA LEU A 137 -4.66 -6.22 12.34
C LEU A 137 -5.22 -4.86 11.93
N ASN A 138 -5.66 -4.07 12.91
CA ASN A 138 -6.29 -2.76 12.71
C ASN A 138 -7.56 -2.79 11.83
N ASP A 139 -8.23 -3.94 11.73
CA ASP A 139 -9.50 -4.07 11.04
C ASP A 139 -10.68 -3.71 11.98
N GLY A 140 -11.86 -3.52 11.39
CA GLY A 140 -13.09 -3.26 12.13
C GLY A 140 -13.87 -4.54 12.43
N ASP A 141 -14.82 -4.46 13.36
CA ASP A 141 -15.71 -5.57 13.71
C ASP A 141 -16.86 -5.73 12.72
N ASP A 142 -17.24 -4.67 12.03
CA ASP A 142 -18.31 -4.68 11.05
C ASP A 142 -17.84 -5.24 9.70
N ARG A 143 -18.83 -5.66 8.88
CA ARG A 143 -18.54 -6.32 7.59
C ARG A 143 -17.80 -5.43 6.58
N ALA A 144 -18.02 -4.14 6.63
CA ALA A 144 -17.41 -3.22 5.66
C ALA A 144 -15.92 -3.03 5.93
N HIS A 145 -15.53 -2.98 7.23
CA HIS A 145 -14.16 -2.70 7.66
C HIS A 145 -13.35 -3.95 8.04
N LYS A 146 -13.91 -5.14 7.77
CA LYS A 146 -13.17 -6.41 7.97
C LYS A 146 -11.94 -6.46 7.06
N GLY A 147 -10.80 -6.88 7.63
CA GLY A 147 -9.57 -7.13 6.88
C GLY A 147 -9.60 -8.45 6.10
N PHE A 148 -8.70 -8.61 5.13
CA PHE A 148 -8.52 -9.87 4.40
C PHE A 148 -7.71 -10.87 5.22
N ALA A 149 -8.22 -12.08 5.42
CA ALA A 149 -7.50 -13.16 6.09
C ALA A 149 -6.26 -13.60 5.27
N CYS A 150 -6.34 -13.60 3.93
CA CYS A 150 -5.22 -13.96 3.08
C CYS A 150 -4.04 -12.99 3.16
N PHE A 151 -4.22 -11.79 3.69
CA PHE A 151 -3.09 -10.88 3.92
C PHE A 151 -2.22 -11.37 5.08
N ASN A 152 -2.79 -12.08 6.07
CA ASN A 152 -1.97 -12.73 7.11
C ASN A 152 -1.04 -13.78 6.51
N ASP A 153 -1.55 -14.62 5.57
CA ASP A 153 -0.71 -15.60 4.85
C ASP A 153 0.46 -14.90 4.14
N LEU A 154 0.21 -13.72 3.55
CA LEU A 154 1.22 -12.94 2.84
C LEU A 154 2.26 -12.36 3.81
N LEU A 155 1.80 -11.85 4.97
CA LEU A 155 2.68 -11.33 6.01
C LEU A 155 3.58 -12.43 6.59
N GLU A 156 3.06 -13.65 6.75
CA GLU A 156 3.82 -14.81 7.21
C GLU A 156 4.85 -15.28 6.16
N GLU A 157 4.45 -15.32 4.88
CA GLU A 157 5.30 -15.83 3.79
C GLU A 157 6.46 -14.88 3.47
N TYR A 158 6.16 -13.59 3.29
CA TYR A 158 7.16 -12.60 2.82
C TYR A 158 7.81 -11.80 3.94
N GLN A 159 7.18 -11.72 5.11
CA GLN A 159 7.63 -10.94 6.26
C GLN A 159 8.10 -9.53 5.87
N PRO A 160 7.27 -8.75 5.13
CA PRO A 160 7.64 -7.39 4.73
C PRO A 160 7.94 -6.56 5.98
N LYS A 161 8.92 -5.68 5.91
CA LYS A 161 9.24 -4.80 7.06
C LYS A 161 8.13 -3.80 7.35
N TRP A 162 7.37 -3.41 6.32
CA TRP A 162 6.27 -2.46 6.44
C TRP A 162 5.01 -2.98 5.75
N PHE A 163 3.89 -2.79 6.43
CA PHE A 163 2.55 -2.98 5.90
C PHE A 163 1.78 -1.66 6.07
N VAL A 164 1.45 -1.00 4.97
CA VAL A 164 0.76 0.30 4.96
C VAL A 164 -0.62 0.10 4.36
N HIS A 165 -1.66 0.48 5.10
CA HIS A 165 -3.05 0.34 4.70
C HIS A 165 -3.89 1.56 5.09
N GLY A 166 -5.10 1.66 4.56
CA GLY A 166 -6.13 2.65 4.88
C GLY A 166 -7.43 1.99 5.34
N HIS A 167 -8.55 2.45 4.77
CA HIS A 167 -9.89 1.91 4.88
C HIS A 167 -10.55 2.05 6.26
N VAL A 168 -9.84 1.80 7.34
CA VAL A 168 -10.38 1.90 8.70
C VAL A 168 -10.03 3.26 9.28
N HIS A 169 -11.03 4.12 9.40
CA HIS A 169 -10.83 5.46 9.92
C HIS A 169 -10.55 5.43 11.42
N LEU A 170 -9.47 6.05 11.85
CA LEU A 170 -9.10 6.11 13.26
C LEU A 170 -10.11 6.89 14.12
N SER A 171 -10.97 7.71 13.50
CA SER A 171 -12.08 8.40 14.17
C SER A 171 -13.23 7.45 14.62
N TYR A 172 -13.32 6.26 14.04
CA TYR A 172 -14.38 5.30 14.39
C TYR A 172 -14.10 4.56 15.69
N ASN A 173 -12.83 4.38 16.04
CA ASN A 173 -12.44 3.71 17.28
C ASN A 173 -11.13 4.32 17.81
N ALA A 174 -11.24 5.08 18.89
CA ALA A 174 -10.11 5.73 19.55
C ALA A 174 -9.04 4.74 20.09
N ASN A 175 -9.37 3.47 20.21
CA ASN A 175 -8.46 2.42 20.69
C ASN A 175 -7.64 1.78 19.57
N LEU A 176 -7.96 2.06 18.29
CA LEU A 176 -7.18 1.52 17.18
C LEU A 176 -5.82 2.27 17.09
N PRO A 177 -4.70 1.56 17.24
CA PRO A 177 -3.41 2.19 17.11
C PRO A 177 -3.14 2.53 15.64
N ARG A 178 -2.60 3.74 15.39
CA ARG A 178 -2.13 4.10 14.05
C ARG A 178 -0.97 3.21 13.60
N VAL A 179 -0.10 2.84 14.52
CA VAL A 179 1.06 1.98 14.27
C VAL A 179 1.06 0.84 15.27
N CYS A 180 1.16 -0.37 14.76
CA CYS A 180 1.35 -1.57 15.57
C CYS A 180 2.39 -2.50 14.92
N THR A 181 2.66 -3.64 15.51
CA THR A 181 3.60 -4.63 14.97
C THR A 181 2.94 -5.99 14.85
N HIS A 182 3.28 -6.72 13.79
CA HIS A 182 2.93 -8.11 13.60
C HIS A 182 4.20 -8.89 13.23
N GLY A 183 4.71 -9.69 14.15
CA GLY A 183 6.03 -10.30 13.99
C GLY A 183 7.12 -9.23 13.78
N GLN A 184 7.79 -9.25 12.63
CA GLN A 184 8.79 -8.25 12.26
C GLN A 184 8.23 -7.10 11.43
N THR A 185 6.95 -7.14 11.08
CA THR A 185 6.29 -6.15 10.24
C THR A 185 5.77 -4.99 11.07
N THR A 186 6.14 -3.77 10.73
CA THR A 186 5.48 -2.56 11.21
C THR A 186 4.24 -2.31 10.39
N VAL A 187 3.07 -2.30 11.02
CA VAL A 187 1.75 -2.07 10.41
C VAL A 187 1.36 -0.62 10.64
N ILE A 188 1.00 0.08 9.56
CA ILE A 188 0.70 1.52 9.57
C ILE A 188 -0.66 1.76 8.94
N ASN A 189 -1.57 2.37 9.70
CA ASN A 189 -2.81 2.91 9.17
C ASN A 189 -2.57 4.35 8.66
N ALA A 190 -2.74 4.53 7.35
CA ALA A 190 -2.45 5.77 6.63
C ALA A 190 -3.59 6.79 6.65
N THR A 191 -4.73 6.50 7.28
CA THR A 191 -5.92 7.38 7.29
C THR A 191 -5.56 8.84 7.49
N GLU A 192 -6.07 9.71 6.60
CA GLU A 192 -5.70 11.09 6.39
C GLU A 192 -4.25 11.23 5.91
N ARG A 193 -3.28 11.12 6.81
CA ARG A 193 -1.85 11.14 6.50
C ARG A 193 -1.01 10.64 7.67
N TYR A 194 0.11 10.02 7.33
CA TYR A 194 1.15 9.63 8.28
C TYR A 194 2.52 9.69 7.62
N THR A 195 3.52 10.24 8.32
CA THR A 195 4.89 10.30 7.82
C THR A 195 5.78 9.40 8.66
N PHE A 196 6.60 8.59 7.99
CA PHE A 196 7.56 7.70 8.63
C PHE A 196 8.86 7.63 7.84
N GLU A 197 9.90 7.17 8.48
CA GLU A 197 11.21 6.99 7.87
C GLU A 197 11.59 5.53 7.80
N ILE A 198 12.21 5.15 6.71
CA ILE A 198 12.76 3.82 6.51
C ILE A 198 14.25 3.92 6.16
N PRO A 199 15.08 2.93 6.52
CA PRO A 199 16.45 2.85 6.02
C PRO A 199 16.46 2.80 4.49
N ASP A 200 17.47 3.40 3.87
CA ASP A 200 17.65 3.25 2.43
C ASP A 200 17.91 1.77 2.12
N PRO A 201 17.20 1.21 1.11
CA PRO A 201 17.37 -0.17 0.76
C PRO A 201 18.81 -0.46 0.30
N ASP A 202 19.42 -1.52 0.83
CA ASP A 202 20.77 -1.92 0.46
C ASP A 202 20.80 -2.45 -0.99
N PRO A 203 21.52 -1.80 -1.92
CA PRO A 203 21.61 -2.26 -3.31
C PRO A 203 22.41 -3.56 -3.47
N VAL A 204 23.23 -3.94 -2.48
CA VAL A 204 24.12 -5.12 -2.56
C VAL A 204 23.40 -6.40 -2.09
N ALA A 205 22.49 -6.30 -1.14
CA ALA A 205 21.72 -7.45 -0.63
C ALA A 205 20.88 -8.14 -1.73
N ARG A 206 20.56 -7.41 -2.81
CA ARG A 206 19.75 -7.88 -3.95
C ARG A 206 20.46 -8.81 -4.90
N LYS A 207 21.77 -8.65 -5.12
CA LYS A 207 22.55 -9.55 -6.01
C LYS A 207 22.74 -10.93 -5.40
N ARG A 208 22.68 -11.07 -4.07
CA ARG A 208 22.88 -12.35 -3.39
C ARG A 208 21.67 -13.30 -3.44
N PHE A 209 20.43 -12.77 -3.53
CA PHE A 209 19.22 -13.59 -3.52
C PHE A 209 19.03 -14.38 -4.84
N PHE A 210 19.45 -13.83 -5.98
CA PHE A 210 19.28 -14.47 -7.29
C PHE A 210 20.18 -15.69 -7.54
N TRP A 211 21.29 -15.86 -6.82
CA TRP A 211 22.29 -16.89 -7.11
C TRP A 211 22.31 -18.04 -6.10
N ASN A 212 21.66 -17.91 -4.96
CA ASN A 212 21.71 -18.91 -3.89
C ASN A 212 20.33 -19.47 -3.52
N ASP A 213 19.28 -19.28 -4.33
CA ASP A 213 17.98 -19.87 -4.07
C ASP A 213 18.00 -21.34 -4.52
N PRO A 214 17.83 -22.31 -3.59
CA PRO A 214 17.80 -23.74 -3.93
C PRO A 214 16.66 -24.14 -4.87
N ALA A 215 15.64 -23.28 -5.06
CA ALA A 215 14.56 -23.49 -6.02
C ALA A 215 14.98 -23.23 -7.49
N PHE A 216 16.15 -22.61 -7.72
CA PHE A 216 16.72 -22.40 -9.06
C PHE A 216 18.15 -22.93 -9.13
N PRO A 217 18.36 -24.23 -9.30
CA PRO A 217 19.69 -24.78 -9.50
C PRO A 217 20.29 -24.16 -10.78
N THR A 218 21.47 -23.53 -10.64
CA THR A 218 22.26 -23.08 -11.78
C THR A 218 22.51 -24.28 -12.69
N LYS A 219 21.99 -24.25 -13.91
CA LYS A 219 22.42 -25.21 -14.94
C LYS A 219 23.89 -24.87 -15.26
N ASN A 220 24.79 -25.80 -14.89
CA ASN A 220 26.14 -25.86 -15.43
C ASN A 220 26.12 -26.10 -16.93
#